data_6a2b6fff707f67695a226d43ed7b8373
#
_entry.id   6a2b6fff707f67695a226d43ed7b8373
#
_cell.length_a   1.000
_cell.length_b   1.000
_cell.length_c   1.000
_cell.angle_alpha   90.00
_cell.angle_beta   90.00
_cell.angle_gamma   90.00
#
_symmetry.space_group_name_H-M   'P 1'
#
loop_
_entity.id
_entity.type
_entity.pdbx_description
1 polymer ?
#
loop_
_entity_poly.entity_id
_entity_poly.type
_entity_poly.pdbx_seq_one_letter_code
_entity_poly.pdbx_strand_id
1 'polypeptide(L)'
;MSRKICVFISELTILIALSSVSTNAQDISELENSVNKLMDSLSDEVKKDMKSIGVDSPDIMSLSDVSFDSVISLIVDKLSQNSKAPLSASAVVIAVLILNALFDSYTDSLRQSSTKEVLSVVSTLCITTTLVLPVIDLIDDCIITVTDASNFMLLYIPIMVAILTFSGHAVSGASYYSLMVLACQGVSQLSTKFISPLLNIYLGFCVSSSISDRVNLKSLCNMLSKVIKWLIAFTMTVFSALMTIRGMITTAYDSVTARAVRFTMSSFIPIVGAALSESYKTIQGSINLLRTGAGVFVILAILVVFLPSILRCLIWMFSLSLCKTIGEIIGVSSPISMLSSVSSVVSTVFAITVCIMSVFVISTALLITLGGGAQ
;
A
#
# COMPACT_ATOMS: atom_id res chain seq x y z
N MET A 1 18.99 35.86 54.63
CA MET A 1 17.71 35.21 54.21
C MET A 1 17.70 34.86 52.73
N SER A 2 18.30 35.63 51.85
CA SER A 2 18.34 35.41 50.35
C SER A 2 19.09 34.14 49.91
N ARG A 3 20.21 33.76 50.52
CA ARG A 3 21.00 32.60 50.13
C ARG A 3 20.36 31.24 50.35
N LYS A 4 19.54 31.10 51.44
CA LYS A 4 18.78 29.86 51.71
C LYS A 4 17.58 29.71 50.80
N ILE A 5 16.98 30.80 50.36
CA ILE A 5 15.86 30.79 49.39
C ILE A 5 16.40 30.41 47.97
N CYS A 6 17.57 30.92 47.59
CA CYS A 6 18.21 30.51 46.30
C CYS A 6 18.56 29.02 46.27
N VAL A 7 19.09 28.47 47.36
CA VAL A 7 19.40 27.01 47.44
C VAL A 7 18.14 26.18 47.39
N PHE A 8 17.08 26.56 48.10
CA PHE A 8 15.83 25.85 48.10
C PHE A 8 15.11 25.89 46.71
N ILE A 9 15.19 27.03 46.01
CA ILE A 9 14.68 27.15 44.64
C ILE A 9 15.52 26.27 43.68
N SER A 10 16.83 26.22 43.86
CA SER A 10 17.73 25.36 43.06
C SER A 10 17.44 23.86 43.30
N GLU A 11 17.24 23.44 44.54
CA GLU A 11 16.88 22.06 44.86
C GLU A 11 15.49 21.69 44.32
N LEU A 12 14.51 22.59 44.40
CA LEU A 12 13.18 22.40 43.89
C LEU A 12 13.16 22.30 42.35
N THR A 13 13.96 23.14 41.67
CA THR A 13 14.12 23.08 40.22
C THR A 13 14.83 21.83 39.75
N ILE A 14 15.84 21.34 40.48
CA ILE A 14 16.52 20.06 40.21
C ILE A 14 15.56 18.89 40.43
N LEU A 15 14.72 18.91 41.47
CA LEU A 15 13.75 17.87 41.76
C LEU A 15 12.65 17.81 40.68
N ILE A 16 12.17 18.97 40.23
CA ILE A 16 11.18 19.07 39.11
C ILE A 16 11.84 18.59 37.79
N ALA A 17 13.10 18.95 37.53
CA ALA A 17 13.81 18.48 36.34
C ALA A 17 14.09 16.97 36.36
N LEU A 18 14.41 16.40 37.53
CA LEU A 18 14.58 14.95 37.69
C LEU A 18 13.25 14.19 37.57
N SER A 19 12.16 14.72 38.08
CA SER A 19 10.84 14.09 37.89
C SER A 19 10.37 14.13 36.46
N SER A 20 10.62 15.21 35.72
CA SER A 20 10.30 15.31 34.28
C SER A 20 11.17 14.39 33.42
N VAL A 21 12.43 14.15 33.78
CA VAL A 21 13.32 13.19 33.08
C VAL A 21 12.87 11.75 33.35
N SER A 22 12.46 11.42 34.57
CA SER A 22 11.94 10.08 34.89
C SER A 22 10.61 9.77 34.16
N THR A 23 9.73 10.74 34.07
CA THR A 23 8.46 10.59 33.30
C THR A 23 8.74 10.38 31.81
N ASN A 24 9.65 11.18 31.24
CA ASN A 24 10.03 11.05 29.82
C ASN A 24 10.68 9.68 29.48
N ALA A 25 11.47 9.11 30.40
CA ALA A 25 12.09 7.79 30.17
C ALA A 25 11.04 6.66 30.19
N GLN A 26 10.03 6.75 31.03
CA GLN A 26 8.93 5.79 31.08
C GLN A 26 8.03 5.89 29.85
N ASP A 27 7.74 7.11 29.41
CA ASP A 27 6.99 7.39 28.17
C ASP A 27 7.70 6.86 26.90
N ILE A 28 9.04 6.97 26.85
CA ILE A 28 9.83 6.43 25.72
C ILE A 28 9.76 4.90 25.70
N SER A 29 9.85 4.24 26.84
CA SER A 29 9.73 2.78 26.92
C SER A 29 8.32 2.28 26.53
N GLU A 30 7.29 3.02 26.87
CA GLU A 30 5.92 2.75 26.39
C GLU A 30 5.76 2.92 24.89
N LEU A 31 6.39 3.94 24.31
CA LEU A 31 6.42 4.15 22.87
C LEU A 31 7.15 3.01 22.14
N GLU A 32 8.31 2.61 22.64
CA GLU A 32 9.08 1.48 22.10
C GLU A 32 8.27 0.19 22.15
N ASN A 33 7.60 -0.10 23.27
CA ASN A 33 6.69 -1.23 23.39
C ASN A 33 5.51 -1.14 22.41
N SER A 34 5.00 0.06 22.16
CA SER A 34 3.91 0.28 21.21
C SER A 34 4.36 0.08 19.76
N VAL A 35 5.59 0.49 19.43
CA VAL A 35 6.20 0.23 18.13
C VAL A 35 6.43 -1.27 17.93
N ASN A 36 6.91 -1.98 18.94
CA ASN A 36 7.11 -3.44 18.87
C ASN A 36 5.79 -4.20 18.65
N LYS A 37 4.66 -3.70 19.19
CA LYS A 37 3.33 -4.27 18.93
C LYS A 37 2.87 -4.12 17.48
N LEU A 38 3.48 -3.25 16.66
CA LEU A 38 3.17 -3.17 15.23
C LEU A 38 3.47 -4.48 14.50
N MET A 39 4.56 -5.15 14.87
CA MET A 39 4.86 -6.48 14.32
C MET A 39 3.75 -7.48 14.68
N ASP A 40 3.23 -7.43 15.91
CA ASP A 40 2.17 -8.34 16.37
C ASP A 40 0.82 -8.08 15.69
N SER A 41 0.59 -6.89 15.17
CA SER A 41 -0.63 -6.52 14.47
C SER A 41 -0.70 -6.98 13.01
N LEU A 42 0.41 -7.43 12.44
CA LEU A 42 0.47 -8.00 11.09
C LEU A 42 -0.15 -9.41 11.08
N SER A 43 -0.66 -9.85 9.93
CA SER A 43 -1.09 -11.23 9.75
C SER A 43 0.09 -12.20 9.91
N ASP A 44 -0.18 -13.44 10.29
CA ASP A 44 0.88 -14.43 10.51
C ASP A 44 1.70 -14.72 9.24
N GLU A 45 1.07 -14.61 8.07
CA GLU A 45 1.76 -14.73 6.79
C GLU A 45 2.73 -13.57 6.57
N VAL A 46 2.29 -12.34 6.76
CA VAL A 46 3.14 -11.14 6.61
C VAL A 46 4.26 -11.13 7.64
N LYS A 47 4.02 -11.56 8.88
CA LYS A 47 5.07 -11.74 9.92
C LYS A 47 6.16 -12.72 9.46
N LYS A 48 5.74 -13.85 8.88
CA LYS A 48 6.66 -14.85 8.36
C LYS A 48 7.49 -14.28 7.21
N ASP A 49 6.85 -13.55 6.31
CA ASP A 49 7.49 -12.91 5.16
C ASP A 49 8.49 -11.82 5.61
N MET A 50 8.12 -10.97 6.58
CA MET A 50 9.01 -9.97 7.19
C MET A 50 10.24 -10.63 7.82
N LYS A 51 10.05 -11.70 8.59
CA LYS A 51 11.17 -12.47 9.16
C LYS A 51 12.07 -13.11 8.11
N SER A 52 11.51 -13.58 7.01
CA SER A 52 12.29 -14.19 5.92
C SER A 52 13.23 -13.19 5.23
N ILE A 53 12.92 -11.91 5.24
CA ILE A 53 13.79 -10.84 4.72
C ILE A 53 14.73 -10.26 5.78
N GLY A 54 14.74 -10.82 7.02
CA GLY A 54 15.63 -10.40 8.11
C GLY A 54 15.06 -9.34 9.05
N VAL A 55 13.75 -9.03 8.97
CA VAL A 55 13.08 -8.04 9.81
C VAL A 55 12.34 -8.74 10.95
N ASP A 56 12.96 -8.82 12.11
CA ASP A 56 12.38 -9.44 13.33
C ASP A 56 11.72 -8.42 14.25
N SER A 57 12.11 -7.16 14.18
CA SER A 57 11.60 -6.06 15.02
C SER A 57 11.60 -4.73 14.27
N PRO A 58 10.80 -3.74 14.69
CA PRO A 58 10.79 -2.38 14.12
C PRO A 58 12.03 -1.54 14.50
N ASP A 59 13.14 -2.16 14.85
CA ASP A 59 14.37 -1.47 15.21
C ASP A 59 15.26 -1.24 13.97
N ILE A 60 15.98 -0.11 13.97
CA ILE A 60 16.88 0.26 12.86
C ILE A 60 17.96 -0.80 12.64
N MET A 61 18.43 -1.45 13.70
CA MET A 61 19.44 -2.51 13.57
C MET A 61 18.93 -3.71 12.77
N SER A 62 17.73 -4.21 13.07
CA SER A 62 17.11 -5.31 12.31
C SER A 62 16.77 -4.91 10.87
N LEU A 63 16.45 -3.64 10.63
CA LEU A 63 16.18 -3.11 9.30
C LEU A 63 17.44 -2.99 8.42
N SER A 64 18.63 -2.89 9.03
CA SER A 64 19.92 -2.87 8.30
C SER A 64 20.35 -4.27 7.81
N ASP A 65 19.79 -5.32 8.35
CA ASP A 65 20.12 -6.71 7.99
C ASP A 65 19.32 -7.24 6.79
N VAL A 66 18.41 -6.40 6.24
CA VAL A 66 17.65 -6.74 5.02
C VAL A 66 18.60 -6.93 3.85
N SER A 67 18.74 -8.18 3.40
CA SER A 67 19.57 -8.54 2.25
C SER A 67 18.75 -8.49 0.97
N PHE A 68 19.38 -8.04 -0.11
CA PHE A 68 18.78 -8.09 -1.45
C PHE A 68 18.43 -9.53 -1.87
N ASP A 69 19.27 -10.50 -1.50
CA ASP A 69 19.05 -11.92 -1.79
C ASP A 69 17.81 -12.47 -1.07
N SER A 70 17.59 -12.05 0.17
CA SER A 70 16.39 -12.44 0.95
C SER A 70 15.10 -11.91 0.33
N VAL A 71 15.13 -10.68 -0.17
CA VAL A 71 13.98 -10.07 -0.88
C VAL A 71 13.70 -10.81 -2.19
N ILE A 72 14.74 -11.14 -2.96
CA ILE A 72 14.57 -11.91 -4.20
C ILE A 72 14.00 -13.30 -3.90
N SER A 73 14.51 -14.00 -2.87
CA SER A 73 14.00 -15.31 -2.48
C SER A 73 12.52 -15.26 -2.09
N LEU A 74 12.10 -14.25 -1.33
CA LEU A 74 10.69 -14.03 -1.00
C LEU A 74 9.84 -13.83 -2.26
N ILE A 75 10.30 -12.99 -3.20
CA ILE A 75 9.60 -12.75 -4.47
C ILE A 75 9.45 -14.05 -5.27
N VAL A 76 10.51 -14.84 -5.38
CA VAL A 76 10.50 -16.12 -6.11
C VAL A 76 9.55 -17.13 -5.45
N ASP A 77 9.57 -17.22 -4.13
CA ASP A 77 8.66 -18.10 -3.38
C ASP A 77 7.20 -17.71 -3.58
N LYS A 78 6.87 -16.42 -3.44
CA LYS A 78 5.51 -15.91 -3.69
C LYS A 78 5.09 -16.06 -5.15
N LEU A 79 6.01 -15.88 -6.09
CA LEU A 79 5.76 -16.12 -7.51
C LEU A 79 5.40 -17.58 -7.78
N SER A 80 6.17 -18.52 -7.20
CA SER A 80 5.91 -19.96 -7.32
C SER A 80 4.55 -20.36 -6.74
N GLN A 81 4.20 -19.83 -5.57
CA GLN A 81 2.92 -20.11 -4.90
C GLN A 81 1.72 -19.59 -5.70
N ASN A 82 1.82 -18.38 -6.25
CA ASN A 82 0.73 -17.71 -6.96
C ASN A 82 0.64 -18.06 -8.45
N SER A 83 1.59 -18.81 -9.01
CA SER A 83 1.62 -19.11 -10.45
C SER A 83 0.71 -20.25 -10.89
N LYS A 84 0.34 -21.17 -9.98
CA LYS A 84 -0.39 -22.41 -10.33
C LYS A 84 -1.75 -22.15 -10.99
N ALA A 85 -2.58 -21.28 -10.41
CA ALA A 85 -3.91 -21.00 -10.92
C ALA A 85 -3.88 -20.27 -12.28
N PRO A 86 -3.09 -19.18 -12.48
CA PRO A 86 -2.99 -18.53 -13.79
C PRO A 86 -2.42 -19.44 -14.88
N LEU A 87 -1.41 -20.25 -14.57
CA LEU A 87 -0.80 -21.16 -15.56
C LEU A 87 -1.74 -22.30 -15.95
N SER A 88 -2.46 -22.89 -14.98
CA SER A 88 -3.44 -23.94 -15.30
C SER A 88 -4.61 -23.40 -16.15
N ALA A 89 -5.13 -22.23 -15.82
CA ALA A 89 -6.16 -21.57 -16.62
C ALA A 89 -5.66 -21.26 -18.03
N SER A 90 -4.41 -20.76 -18.17
CA SER A 90 -3.80 -20.48 -19.46
C SER A 90 -3.64 -21.73 -20.31
N ALA A 91 -3.25 -22.86 -19.72
CA ALA A 91 -3.14 -24.13 -20.43
C ALA A 91 -4.49 -24.57 -21.02
N VAL A 92 -5.59 -24.46 -20.24
CA VAL A 92 -6.95 -24.74 -20.72
C VAL A 92 -7.35 -23.78 -21.84
N VAL A 93 -7.07 -22.47 -21.68
CA VAL A 93 -7.38 -21.47 -22.72
C VAL A 93 -6.63 -21.77 -24.03
N ILE A 94 -5.34 -22.08 -23.95
CA ILE A 94 -4.52 -22.44 -25.12
C ILE A 94 -5.06 -23.70 -25.79
N ALA A 95 -5.45 -24.73 -25.03
CA ALA A 95 -6.05 -25.93 -25.58
C ALA A 95 -7.35 -25.62 -26.34
N VAL A 96 -8.24 -24.77 -25.77
CA VAL A 96 -9.47 -24.33 -26.43
C VAL A 96 -9.17 -23.54 -27.71
N LEU A 97 -8.15 -22.66 -27.71
CA LEU A 97 -7.74 -21.90 -28.89
C LEU A 97 -7.25 -22.82 -30.00
N ILE A 98 -6.43 -23.82 -29.68
CA ILE A 98 -5.94 -24.81 -30.65
C ILE A 98 -7.10 -25.64 -31.22
N LEU A 99 -8.01 -26.11 -30.37
CA LEU A 99 -9.18 -26.83 -30.82
C LEU A 99 -10.04 -25.99 -31.77
N ASN A 100 -10.28 -24.73 -31.41
CA ASN A 100 -11.03 -23.80 -32.26
C ASN A 100 -10.36 -23.64 -33.66
N ALA A 101 -9.05 -23.46 -33.69
CA ALA A 101 -8.31 -23.34 -34.95
C ALA A 101 -8.37 -24.60 -35.82
N LEU A 102 -8.26 -25.78 -35.21
CA LEU A 102 -8.40 -27.06 -35.95
C LEU A 102 -9.79 -27.19 -36.58
N PHE A 103 -10.84 -26.84 -35.81
CA PHE A 103 -12.20 -26.86 -36.34
C PHE A 103 -12.46 -25.78 -37.38
N ASP A 104 -11.89 -24.57 -37.23
CA ASP A 104 -11.97 -23.51 -38.24
C ASP A 104 -11.37 -23.99 -39.58
N SER A 105 -10.19 -24.63 -39.54
CA SER A 105 -9.54 -25.21 -40.68
C SER A 105 -10.39 -26.32 -41.36
N TYR A 106 -11.06 -27.12 -40.53
CA TYR A 106 -11.93 -28.19 -41.05
C TYR A 106 -13.22 -27.65 -41.71
N THR A 107 -13.86 -26.65 -41.07
CA THR A 107 -15.09 -26.01 -41.57
C THR A 107 -14.86 -25.20 -42.85
N ASP A 108 -13.70 -24.56 -42.97
CA ASP A 108 -13.29 -23.85 -44.19
C ASP A 108 -13.19 -24.84 -45.40
N SER A 109 -12.74 -26.07 -45.15
CA SER A 109 -12.70 -27.12 -46.16
C SER A 109 -14.08 -27.56 -46.63
N LEU A 110 -15.10 -27.45 -45.75
CA LEU A 110 -16.49 -27.86 -46.02
C LEU A 110 -17.41 -26.72 -46.50
N ARG A 111 -16.88 -25.46 -46.57
CA ARG A 111 -17.64 -24.23 -46.91
C ARG A 111 -18.90 -23.97 -46.04
N GLN A 112 -18.88 -24.38 -44.78
CA GLN A 112 -19.99 -24.21 -43.83
C GLN A 112 -19.76 -23.02 -42.93
N SER A 113 -20.21 -21.84 -43.30
CA SER A 113 -20.04 -20.61 -42.52
C SER A 113 -20.83 -20.58 -41.21
N SER A 114 -22.02 -21.17 -41.14
CA SER A 114 -22.85 -21.17 -39.94
C SER A 114 -22.26 -22.02 -38.81
N THR A 115 -21.55 -23.10 -39.11
CA THR A 115 -20.89 -23.95 -38.10
C THR A 115 -19.70 -23.21 -37.46
N LYS A 116 -19.01 -22.42 -38.23
CA LYS A 116 -17.88 -21.60 -37.78
C LYS A 116 -18.31 -20.56 -36.70
N GLU A 117 -19.44 -19.89 -36.94
CA GLU A 117 -19.98 -18.90 -35.97
C GLU A 117 -20.38 -19.55 -34.64
N VAL A 118 -21.09 -20.70 -34.69
CA VAL A 118 -21.48 -21.44 -33.48
C VAL A 118 -20.24 -21.91 -32.70
N LEU A 119 -19.23 -22.41 -33.37
CA LEU A 119 -18.01 -22.92 -32.75
C LEU A 119 -17.21 -21.78 -32.05
N SER A 120 -17.14 -20.63 -32.70
CA SER A 120 -16.50 -19.44 -32.13
C SER A 120 -17.18 -18.98 -30.84
N VAL A 121 -18.53 -19.00 -30.81
CA VAL A 121 -19.31 -18.70 -29.60
C VAL A 121 -19.06 -19.73 -28.50
N VAL A 122 -19.07 -21.02 -28.81
CA VAL A 122 -18.81 -22.09 -27.84
C VAL A 122 -17.40 -21.96 -27.25
N SER A 123 -16.38 -21.72 -28.08
CA SER A 123 -15.01 -21.51 -27.63
C SER A 123 -14.88 -20.30 -26.72
N THR A 124 -15.55 -19.19 -27.07
CA THR A 124 -15.57 -17.97 -26.23
C THR A 124 -16.24 -18.24 -24.88
N LEU A 125 -17.34 -19.02 -24.85
CA LEU A 125 -18.01 -19.43 -23.61
C LEU A 125 -17.11 -20.32 -22.74
N CYS A 126 -16.40 -21.28 -23.33
CA CYS A 126 -15.46 -22.13 -22.60
C CYS A 126 -14.33 -21.31 -21.97
N ILE A 127 -13.76 -20.36 -22.71
CA ILE A 127 -12.72 -19.44 -22.19
C ILE A 127 -13.28 -18.54 -21.10
N THR A 128 -14.50 -18.03 -21.28
CA THR A 128 -15.21 -17.20 -20.29
C THR A 128 -15.37 -17.93 -18.97
N THR A 129 -15.91 -19.14 -18.98
CA THR A 129 -16.13 -19.93 -17.75
C THR A 129 -14.82 -20.27 -17.05
N THR A 130 -13.73 -20.46 -17.79
CA THR A 130 -12.41 -20.72 -17.24
C THR A 130 -11.78 -19.49 -16.59
N LEU A 131 -12.02 -18.28 -17.12
CA LEU A 131 -11.31 -17.06 -16.67
C LEU A 131 -12.10 -16.21 -15.69
N VAL A 132 -13.45 -16.20 -15.76
CA VAL A 132 -14.25 -15.23 -14.99
C VAL A 132 -14.12 -15.44 -13.49
N LEU A 133 -14.26 -16.67 -13.01
CA LEU A 133 -14.17 -16.96 -11.56
C LEU A 133 -12.79 -16.62 -10.99
N PRO A 134 -11.66 -17.07 -11.56
CA PRO A 134 -10.35 -16.67 -11.06
C PRO A 134 -10.05 -15.17 -11.12
N VAL A 135 -10.65 -14.43 -12.06
CA VAL A 135 -10.48 -12.98 -12.14
C VAL A 135 -11.35 -12.26 -11.09
N ILE A 136 -12.52 -12.77 -10.75
CA ILE A 136 -13.31 -12.26 -9.61
C ILE A 136 -12.53 -12.48 -8.32
N ASP A 137 -12.00 -13.68 -8.09
CA ASP A 137 -11.17 -13.98 -6.91
C ASP A 137 -9.95 -13.05 -6.83
N LEU A 138 -9.32 -12.72 -7.98
CA LEU A 138 -8.22 -11.76 -8.03
C LEU A 138 -8.66 -10.35 -7.61
N ILE A 139 -9.84 -9.90 -8.06
CA ILE A 139 -10.40 -8.59 -7.67
C ILE A 139 -10.62 -8.57 -6.16
N ASP A 140 -11.27 -9.60 -5.62
CA ASP A 140 -11.60 -9.68 -4.20
C ASP A 140 -10.34 -9.75 -3.32
N ASP A 141 -9.33 -10.53 -3.69
CA ASP A 141 -8.04 -10.58 -2.99
C ASP A 141 -7.34 -9.22 -2.96
N CYS A 142 -7.37 -8.48 -4.08
CA CYS A 142 -6.79 -7.14 -4.12
C CYS A 142 -7.55 -6.16 -3.19
N ILE A 143 -8.88 -6.26 -3.13
CA ILE A 143 -9.69 -5.43 -2.22
C ILE A 143 -9.45 -5.79 -0.75
N ILE A 144 -9.32 -7.07 -0.43
CA ILE A 144 -8.96 -7.55 0.92
C ILE A 144 -7.59 -7.00 1.30
N THR A 145 -6.59 -7.11 0.43
CA THR A 145 -5.24 -6.56 0.66
C THR A 145 -5.27 -5.06 0.96
N VAL A 146 -6.05 -4.28 0.22
CA VAL A 146 -6.23 -2.84 0.46
C VAL A 146 -6.87 -2.57 1.82
N THR A 147 -7.84 -3.38 2.21
CA THR A 147 -8.53 -3.25 3.49
C THR A 147 -7.60 -3.60 4.66
N ASP A 148 -6.84 -4.67 4.54
CA ASP A 148 -5.87 -5.11 5.56
C ASP A 148 -4.75 -4.08 5.73
N ALA A 149 -4.21 -3.57 4.63
CA ALA A 149 -3.23 -2.48 4.66
C ALA A 149 -3.80 -1.21 5.31
N SER A 150 -5.06 -0.86 5.03
CA SER A 150 -5.73 0.28 5.65
C SER A 150 -5.92 0.07 7.15
N ASN A 151 -6.30 -1.13 7.59
CA ASN A 151 -6.44 -1.49 9.01
C ASN A 151 -5.09 -1.44 9.74
N PHE A 152 -4.04 -1.97 9.13
CA PHE A 152 -2.67 -1.86 9.66
C PHE A 152 -2.24 -0.40 9.82
N MET A 153 -2.49 0.43 8.81
CA MET A 153 -2.20 1.86 8.88
C MET A 153 -2.98 2.57 10.00
N LEU A 154 -4.23 2.22 10.25
CA LEU A 154 -5.04 2.77 11.34
C LEU A 154 -4.46 2.45 12.72
N LEU A 155 -3.74 1.33 12.89
CA LEU A 155 -3.02 1.00 14.13
C LEU A 155 -1.69 1.76 14.22
N TYR A 156 -1.01 1.97 13.10
CA TYR A 156 0.25 2.72 13.04
C TYR A 156 0.09 4.22 13.33
N ILE A 157 -0.97 4.84 12.82
CA ILE A 157 -1.19 6.30 12.91
C ILE A 157 -1.11 6.83 14.35
N PRO A 158 -1.82 6.29 15.36
CA PRO A 158 -1.74 6.78 16.74
C PRO A 158 -0.34 6.69 17.33
N ILE A 159 0.39 5.61 17.04
CA ILE A 159 1.75 5.41 17.54
C ILE A 159 2.68 6.48 16.98
N MET A 160 2.59 6.75 15.70
CA MET A 160 3.42 7.74 15.06
C MET A 160 3.08 9.17 15.49
N VAL A 161 1.80 9.46 15.73
CA VAL A 161 1.37 10.74 16.28
C VAL A 161 1.91 10.95 17.68
N ALA A 162 1.93 9.92 18.53
CA ALA A 162 2.56 9.98 19.85
C ALA A 162 4.06 10.30 19.71
N ILE A 163 4.79 9.59 18.87
CA ILE A 163 6.21 9.83 18.59
C ILE A 163 6.46 11.28 18.13
N LEU A 164 5.64 11.81 17.22
CA LEU A 164 5.73 13.20 16.75
C LEU A 164 5.47 14.20 17.87
N THR A 165 4.49 13.95 18.72
CA THR A 165 4.15 14.82 19.86
C THR A 165 5.31 14.89 20.84
N PHE A 166 5.92 13.77 21.20
CA PHE A 166 7.11 13.71 22.05
C PHE A 166 8.36 14.33 21.38
N SER A 167 8.43 14.32 20.06
CA SER A 167 9.48 15.01 19.30
C SER A 167 9.30 16.54 19.25
N GLY A 168 8.24 17.08 19.87
CA GLY A 168 7.93 18.52 19.82
C GLY A 168 7.16 18.95 18.55
N HIS A 169 6.62 18.03 17.77
CA HIS A 169 5.86 18.27 16.54
C HIS A 169 4.36 17.96 16.71
N ALA A 170 3.76 18.45 17.81
CA ALA A 170 2.38 18.14 18.19
C ALA A 170 1.35 18.61 17.13
N VAL A 171 1.55 19.78 16.52
CA VAL A 171 0.63 20.32 15.49
C VAL A 171 0.69 19.48 14.22
N SER A 172 1.90 19.09 13.79
CA SER A 172 2.09 18.16 12.66
C SER A 172 1.46 16.80 12.96
N GLY A 173 1.63 16.26 14.16
CA GLY A 173 1.04 15.00 14.59
C GLY A 173 -0.48 15.01 14.51
N ALA A 174 -1.15 15.99 15.11
CA ALA A 174 -2.62 16.11 15.12
C ALA A 174 -3.19 16.29 13.70
N SER A 175 -2.53 17.11 12.87
CA SER A 175 -2.93 17.31 11.48
C SER A 175 -2.79 16.04 10.65
N TYR A 176 -1.69 15.32 10.83
CA TYR A 176 -1.45 14.04 10.18
C TYR A 176 -2.49 13.00 10.58
N TYR A 177 -2.78 12.86 11.87
CA TYR A 177 -3.78 11.93 12.37
C TYR A 177 -5.11 12.06 11.62
N SER A 178 -5.66 13.28 11.58
CA SER A 178 -6.96 13.54 10.98
C SER A 178 -6.99 13.20 9.49
N LEU A 179 -5.92 13.53 8.75
CA LEU A 179 -5.82 13.24 7.32
C LEU A 179 -5.64 11.75 7.04
N MET A 180 -4.78 11.08 7.79
CA MET A 180 -4.48 9.67 7.55
C MET A 180 -5.64 8.76 7.92
N VAL A 181 -6.34 9.04 9.03
CA VAL A 181 -7.56 8.28 9.38
C VAL A 181 -8.60 8.45 8.28
N LEU A 182 -8.81 9.68 7.79
CA LEU A 182 -9.73 9.94 6.69
C LEU A 182 -9.28 9.23 5.40
N ALA A 183 -7.99 9.23 5.09
CA ALA A 183 -7.44 8.53 3.94
C ALA A 183 -7.62 7.02 4.02
N CYS A 184 -7.22 6.40 5.13
CA CYS A 184 -7.34 4.95 5.32
C CYS A 184 -8.80 4.48 5.25
N GLN A 185 -9.70 5.16 5.96
CA GLN A 185 -11.13 4.85 5.90
C GLN A 185 -11.73 5.16 4.53
N GLY A 186 -11.33 6.28 3.92
CA GLY A 186 -11.79 6.69 2.59
C GLY A 186 -11.36 5.69 1.52
N VAL A 187 -10.09 5.27 1.50
CA VAL A 187 -9.55 4.28 0.57
C VAL A 187 -10.23 2.92 0.76
N SER A 188 -10.36 2.44 2.00
CA SER A 188 -11.03 1.18 2.30
C SER A 188 -12.50 1.18 1.84
N GLN A 189 -13.26 2.23 2.16
CA GLN A 189 -14.66 2.34 1.76
C GLN A 189 -14.84 2.54 0.26
N LEU A 190 -13.98 3.36 -0.37
CA LEU A 190 -13.99 3.56 -1.81
C LEU A 190 -13.71 2.24 -2.54
N SER A 191 -12.73 1.48 -2.07
CA SER A 191 -12.35 0.19 -2.66
C SER A 191 -13.49 -0.83 -2.53
N THR A 192 -14.06 -0.98 -1.34
CA THR A 192 -15.08 -2.00 -1.07
C THR A 192 -16.45 -1.64 -1.65
N LYS A 193 -16.91 -0.38 -1.48
CA LYS A 193 -18.28 0.00 -1.85
C LYS A 193 -18.44 0.49 -3.29
N PHE A 194 -17.35 0.98 -3.91
CA PHE A 194 -17.42 1.56 -5.26
C PHE A 194 -16.55 0.81 -6.25
N ILE A 195 -15.27 0.58 -5.95
CA ILE A 195 -14.31 0.02 -6.91
C ILE A 195 -14.62 -1.45 -7.16
N SER A 196 -14.84 -2.28 -6.13
CA SER A 196 -15.14 -3.70 -6.28
C SER A 196 -16.41 -3.93 -7.12
N PRO A 197 -17.57 -3.32 -6.82
CA PRO A 197 -18.75 -3.47 -7.67
C PRO A 197 -18.54 -2.95 -9.10
N LEU A 198 -17.85 -1.83 -9.27
CA LEU A 198 -17.55 -1.29 -10.60
C LEU A 198 -16.66 -2.20 -11.42
N LEU A 199 -15.66 -2.85 -10.80
CA LEU A 199 -14.80 -3.83 -11.48
C LEU A 199 -15.58 -5.09 -11.89
N ASN A 200 -16.46 -5.57 -11.02
CA ASN A 200 -17.31 -6.73 -11.33
C ASN A 200 -18.32 -6.42 -12.46
N ILE A 201 -18.93 -5.24 -12.46
CA ILE A 201 -19.77 -4.75 -13.56
C ILE A 201 -18.94 -4.61 -14.84
N TYR A 202 -17.74 -4.04 -14.74
CA TYR A 202 -16.83 -3.90 -15.87
C TYR A 202 -16.46 -5.25 -16.47
N LEU A 203 -16.12 -6.24 -15.64
CA LEU A 203 -15.86 -7.61 -16.07
C LEU A 203 -17.09 -8.21 -16.77
N GLY A 204 -18.29 -8.06 -16.20
CA GLY A 204 -19.53 -8.54 -16.79
C GLY A 204 -19.82 -7.94 -18.17
N PHE A 205 -19.63 -6.63 -18.36
CA PHE A 205 -19.76 -6.01 -19.68
C PHE A 205 -18.70 -6.48 -20.66
N CYS A 206 -17.45 -6.67 -20.20
CA CYS A 206 -16.38 -7.20 -21.05
C CYS A 206 -16.69 -8.60 -21.57
N VAL A 207 -17.19 -9.46 -20.70
CA VAL A 207 -17.65 -10.81 -21.04
C VAL A 207 -18.82 -10.76 -22.05
N SER A 208 -19.86 -9.98 -21.74
CA SER A 208 -21.03 -9.85 -22.60
C SER A 208 -20.71 -9.29 -23.98
N SER A 209 -19.77 -8.31 -24.03
CA SER A 209 -19.28 -7.73 -25.29
C SER A 209 -18.53 -8.73 -26.18
N SER A 210 -17.96 -9.77 -25.59
CA SER A 210 -17.16 -10.75 -26.33
C SER A 210 -18.00 -11.90 -26.88
N ILE A 211 -19.21 -12.11 -26.34
CA ILE A 211 -20.16 -13.17 -26.76
C ILE A 211 -21.05 -12.69 -27.89
N SER A 212 -21.42 -11.40 -27.93
CA SER A 212 -22.39 -10.86 -28.88
C SER A 212 -21.83 -9.62 -29.61
N ASP A 213 -21.56 -9.77 -30.89
CA ASP A 213 -21.14 -8.67 -31.78
C ASP A 213 -22.30 -7.70 -32.13
N ARG A 214 -23.55 -8.05 -31.79
CA ARG A 214 -24.73 -7.25 -32.14
C ARG A 214 -24.86 -5.96 -31.29
N VAL A 215 -24.28 -5.94 -30.11
CA VAL A 215 -24.31 -4.77 -29.21
C VAL A 215 -22.87 -4.30 -28.98
N ASN A 216 -22.55 -3.09 -29.42
CA ASN A 216 -21.21 -2.52 -29.23
C ASN A 216 -20.96 -2.09 -27.79
N LEU A 217 -20.85 -3.05 -26.87
CA LEU A 217 -20.55 -2.83 -25.45
C LEU A 217 -19.07 -2.45 -25.21
N LYS A 218 -18.23 -2.61 -26.23
CA LYS A 218 -16.78 -2.27 -26.16
C LYS A 218 -16.53 -0.82 -25.79
N SER A 219 -17.42 0.09 -26.25
CA SER A 219 -17.37 1.50 -25.88
C SER A 219 -17.68 1.72 -24.40
N LEU A 220 -18.67 0.99 -23.84
CA LEU A 220 -18.99 1.01 -22.41
C LEU A 220 -17.86 0.44 -21.55
N CYS A 221 -17.25 -0.65 -21.96
CA CYS A 221 -16.08 -1.22 -21.28
C CYS A 221 -14.93 -0.21 -21.20
N ASN A 222 -14.62 0.46 -22.31
CA ASN A 222 -13.59 1.47 -22.35
C ASN A 222 -13.93 2.69 -21.48
N MET A 223 -15.19 3.10 -21.45
CA MET A 223 -15.67 4.19 -20.60
C MET A 223 -15.52 3.83 -19.12
N LEU A 224 -15.96 2.64 -18.70
CA LEU A 224 -15.83 2.16 -17.30
C LEU A 224 -14.37 2.09 -16.87
N SER A 225 -13.49 1.51 -17.69
CA SER A 225 -12.05 1.47 -17.40
C SER A 225 -11.47 2.88 -17.19
N LYS A 226 -11.85 3.84 -18.04
CA LYS A 226 -11.41 5.24 -17.92
C LYS A 226 -11.94 5.88 -16.65
N VAL A 227 -13.23 5.68 -16.33
CA VAL A 227 -13.87 6.24 -15.12
C VAL A 227 -13.20 5.72 -13.87
N ILE A 228 -12.96 4.40 -13.77
CA ILE A 228 -12.30 3.77 -12.63
C ILE A 228 -10.87 4.36 -12.45
N LYS A 229 -10.08 4.37 -13.52
CA LYS A 229 -8.71 4.90 -13.49
C LYS A 229 -8.68 6.39 -13.14
N TRP A 230 -9.61 7.18 -13.70
CA TRP A 230 -9.73 8.60 -13.39
C TRP A 230 -10.12 8.85 -11.92
N LEU A 231 -11.08 8.09 -11.39
CA LEU A 231 -11.53 8.21 -10.01
C LEU A 231 -10.37 7.99 -9.03
N ILE A 232 -9.56 6.96 -9.28
CA ILE A 232 -8.41 6.65 -8.45
C ILE A 232 -7.32 7.71 -8.58
N ALA A 233 -6.94 8.07 -9.81
CA ALA A 233 -5.94 9.10 -10.05
C ALA A 233 -6.34 10.44 -9.42
N PHE A 234 -7.61 10.82 -9.51
CA PHE A 234 -8.15 12.02 -8.88
C PHE A 234 -8.04 11.95 -7.35
N THR A 235 -8.51 10.86 -6.75
CA THR A 235 -8.42 10.64 -5.29
C THR A 235 -6.97 10.71 -4.80
N MET A 236 -6.06 10.07 -5.52
CA MET A 236 -4.62 10.08 -5.25
C MET A 236 -4.02 11.48 -5.30
N THR A 237 -4.34 12.22 -6.36
CA THR A 237 -3.83 13.58 -6.56
C THR A 237 -4.32 14.52 -5.47
N VAL A 238 -5.62 14.48 -5.14
CA VAL A 238 -6.21 15.30 -4.08
C VAL A 238 -5.58 14.96 -2.73
N PHE A 239 -5.45 13.67 -2.41
CA PHE A 239 -4.85 13.24 -1.16
C PHE A 239 -3.38 13.68 -1.04
N SER A 240 -2.57 13.43 -2.06
CA SER A 240 -1.16 13.83 -2.08
C SER A 240 -0.98 15.34 -1.97
N ALA A 241 -1.81 16.11 -2.65
CA ALA A 241 -1.81 17.57 -2.56
C ALA A 241 -2.16 18.05 -1.14
N LEU A 242 -3.21 17.51 -0.53
CA LEU A 242 -3.61 17.83 0.85
C LEU A 242 -2.51 17.50 1.86
N MET A 243 -1.87 16.32 1.72
CA MET A 243 -0.76 15.91 2.59
C MET A 243 0.44 16.86 2.47
N THR A 244 0.80 17.24 1.24
CA THR A 244 1.94 18.14 0.99
C THR A 244 1.67 19.54 1.55
N ILE A 245 0.50 20.12 1.26
CA ILE A 245 0.14 21.47 1.73
C ILE A 245 0.08 21.52 3.25
N ARG A 246 -0.59 20.55 3.89
CA ARG A 246 -0.67 20.50 5.36
C ARG A 246 0.69 20.25 5.99
N GLY A 247 1.50 19.37 5.42
CA GLY A 247 2.86 19.11 5.91
C GLY A 247 3.69 20.39 5.92
N MET A 248 3.67 21.17 4.85
CA MET A 248 4.40 22.46 4.78
C MET A 248 3.94 23.46 5.85
N ILE A 249 2.63 23.60 6.01
CA ILE A 249 2.05 24.57 6.97
C ILE A 249 2.39 24.17 8.41
N THR A 250 2.17 22.91 8.78
CA THR A 250 2.37 22.44 10.17
C THR A 250 3.84 22.43 10.57
N THR A 251 4.76 22.08 9.65
CA THR A 251 6.19 22.15 9.91
C THR A 251 6.66 23.59 10.21
N ALA A 252 6.07 24.58 9.56
CA ALA A 252 6.36 25.98 9.87
C ALA A 252 5.95 26.36 11.28
N TYR A 253 4.75 25.95 11.73
CA TYR A 253 4.29 26.19 13.11
C TYR A 253 5.15 25.46 14.15
N ASP A 254 5.45 24.18 13.96
CA ASP A 254 6.25 23.40 14.90
C ASP A 254 7.68 23.95 15.03
N SER A 255 8.26 24.43 13.94
CA SER A 255 9.62 25.01 13.95
C SER A 255 9.70 26.31 14.77
N VAL A 256 8.65 27.14 14.73
CA VAL A 256 8.56 28.37 15.55
C VAL A 256 8.42 28.00 17.01
N THR A 257 7.55 27.05 17.34
CA THR A 257 7.34 26.58 18.72
C THR A 257 8.61 25.99 19.31
N ALA A 258 9.31 25.13 18.56
CA ALA A 258 10.57 24.52 19.02
C ALA A 258 11.67 25.57 19.27
N ARG A 259 11.78 26.62 18.44
CA ARG A 259 12.72 27.74 18.65
C ARG A 259 12.36 28.54 19.90
N ALA A 260 11.07 28.82 20.12
CA ALA A 260 10.61 29.54 21.30
C ALA A 260 10.93 28.77 22.59
N VAL A 261 10.68 27.45 22.63
CA VAL A 261 11.02 26.59 23.77
C VAL A 261 12.52 26.60 24.04
N ARG A 262 13.37 26.41 23.01
CA ARG A 262 14.84 26.43 23.16
C ARG A 262 15.33 27.80 23.67
N PHE A 263 14.81 28.89 23.13
CA PHE A 263 15.16 30.24 23.57
C PHE A 263 14.80 30.46 25.04
N THR A 264 13.61 30.03 25.45
CA THR A 264 13.18 30.13 26.86
C THR A 264 14.08 29.32 27.78
N MET A 265 14.40 28.07 27.43
CA MET A 265 15.30 27.22 28.22
C MET A 265 16.71 27.83 28.36
N SER A 266 17.26 28.34 27.28
CA SER A 266 18.63 28.91 27.28
C SER A 266 18.73 30.27 27.98
N SER A 267 17.64 31.08 27.96
CA SER A 267 17.68 32.46 28.46
C SER A 267 17.30 32.59 29.93
N PHE A 268 16.43 31.69 30.47
CA PHE A 268 15.89 31.83 31.82
C PHE A 268 16.61 30.98 32.89
N ILE A 269 17.47 30.02 32.52
CA ILE A 269 18.15 29.14 33.48
C ILE A 269 19.68 29.27 33.30
N PRO A 270 20.33 30.28 33.91
CA PRO A 270 21.79 30.40 33.86
C PRO A 270 22.46 29.24 34.61
N ILE A 271 23.54 28.70 34.08
CA ILE A 271 24.40 27.61 34.59
C ILE A 271 23.89 26.19 34.27
N VAL A 272 22.59 25.92 34.39
CA VAL A 272 22.00 24.55 34.14
C VAL A 272 21.38 24.45 32.76
N GLY A 273 21.07 25.58 32.13
CA GLY A 273 20.36 25.61 30.82
C GLY A 273 21.14 24.93 29.69
N ALA A 274 22.48 24.97 29.71
CA ALA A 274 23.28 24.26 28.70
C ALA A 274 23.17 22.72 28.84
N ALA A 275 23.29 22.20 30.06
CA ALA A 275 23.18 20.77 30.33
C ALA A 275 21.74 20.26 30.04
N LEU A 276 20.72 21.04 30.40
CA LEU A 276 19.32 20.70 30.12
C LEU A 276 19.03 20.72 28.60
N SER A 277 19.58 21.69 27.88
CA SER A 277 19.48 21.76 26.40
C SER A 277 20.15 20.57 25.74
N GLU A 278 21.29 20.10 26.25
CA GLU A 278 22.01 18.93 25.70
C GLU A 278 21.26 17.63 25.99
N SER A 279 20.73 17.46 27.20
CA SER A 279 19.87 16.33 27.55
C SER A 279 18.61 16.29 26.68
N TYR A 280 17.98 17.43 26.42
CA TYR A 280 16.82 17.53 25.53
C TYR A 280 17.17 17.11 24.08
N LYS A 281 18.32 17.52 23.57
CA LYS A 281 18.79 17.10 22.22
C LYS A 281 19.03 15.59 22.15
N THR A 282 19.60 14.99 23.19
CA THR A 282 19.85 13.54 23.24
C THR A 282 18.54 12.76 23.22
N ILE A 283 17.55 13.17 24.01
CA ILE A 283 16.20 12.58 24.02
C ILE A 283 15.55 12.73 22.64
N GLN A 284 15.61 13.92 22.05
CA GLN A 284 15.07 14.18 20.72
C GLN A 284 15.76 13.32 19.65
N GLY A 285 17.06 13.09 19.76
CA GLY A 285 17.82 12.17 18.91
C GLY A 285 17.30 10.74 18.98
N SER A 286 17.09 10.20 20.19
CA SER A 286 16.54 8.86 20.40
C SER A 286 15.12 8.71 19.83
N ILE A 287 14.24 9.70 20.06
CA ILE A 287 12.88 9.69 19.51
C ILE A 287 12.91 9.77 17.97
N ASN A 288 13.85 10.51 17.37
CA ASN A 288 14.01 10.57 15.93
C ASN A 288 14.47 9.22 15.34
N LEU A 289 15.34 8.49 16.02
CA LEU A 289 15.72 7.12 15.64
C LEU A 289 14.50 6.19 15.68
N LEU A 290 13.74 6.21 16.78
CA LEU A 290 12.52 5.42 16.90
C LEU A 290 11.50 5.74 15.80
N ARG A 291 11.31 7.02 15.48
CA ARG A 291 10.43 7.46 14.39
C ARG A 291 10.89 6.93 13.04
N THR A 292 12.17 7.03 12.74
CA THR A 292 12.74 6.56 11.48
C THR A 292 12.64 5.05 11.37
N GLY A 293 12.97 4.31 12.43
CA GLY A 293 12.84 2.86 12.48
C GLY A 293 11.40 2.40 12.27
N ALA A 294 10.46 2.95 13.06
CA ALA A 294 9.04 2.63 12.90
C ALA A 294 8.51 2.97 11.50
N GLY A 295 8.92 4.10 10.93
CA GLY A 295 8.49 4.50 9.59
C GLY A 295 9.03 3.59 8.48
N VAL A 296 10.32 3.24 8.52
CA VAL A 296 10.92 2.31 7.54
C VAL A 296 10.31 0.92 7.68
N PHE A 297 10.10 0.44 8.92
CA PHE A 297 9.41 -0.81 9.18
C PHE A 297 8.02 -0.85 8.52
N VAL A 298 7.23 0.21 8.68
CA VAL A 298 5.88 0.29 8.10
C VAL A 298 5.92 0.34 6.58
N ILE A 299 6.88 1.05 5.98
CA ILE A 299 7.07 1.03 4.52
C ILE A 299 7.34 -0.41 4.03
N LEU A 300 8.25 -1.13 4.69
CA LEU A 300 8.54 -2.53 4.35
C LEU A 300 7.32 -3.43 4.57
N ALA A 301 6.61 -3.27 5.69
CA ALA A 301 5.39 -4.02 5.96
C ALA A 301 4.32 -3.79 4.88
N ILE A 302 4.09 -2.54 4.45
CA ILE A 302 3.17 -2.22 3.35
C ILE A 302 3.60 -2.91 2.05
N LEU A 303 4.90 -2.84 1.70
CA LEU A 303 5.41 -3.51 0.50
C LEU A 303 5.18 -5.02 0.56
N VAL A 304 5.45 -5.65 1.70
CA VAL A 304 5.24 -7.10 1.91
C VAL A 304 3.76 -7.47 1.88
N VAL A 305 2.86 -6.66 2.46
CA VAL A 305 1.40 -6.89 2.41
C VAL A 305 0.87 -6.86 0.98
N PHE A 306 1.34 -5.90 0.16
CA PHE A 306 0.87 -5.77 -1.23
C PHE A 306 1.57 -6.73 -2.20
N LEU A 307 2.73 -7.29 -1.84
CA LEU A 307 3.56 -8.11 -2.72
C LEU A 307 2.81 -9.30 -3.34
N PRO A 308 2.06 -10.15 -2.60
CA PRO A 308 1.33 -11.28 -3.18
C PRO A 308 0.32 -10.84 -4.23
N SER A 309 -0.48 -9.81 -3.94
CA SER A 309 -1.52 -9.30 -4.84
C SER A 309 -0.93 -8.69 -6.12
N ILE A 310 0.17 -7.94 -6.01
CA ILE A 310 0.89 -7.38 -7.16
C ILE A 310 1.46 -8.50 -8.04
N LEU A 311 2.14 -9.47 -7.44
CA LEU A 311 2.71 -10.61 -8.18
C LEU A 311 1.62 -11.43 -8.87
N ARG A 312 0.51 -11.69 -8.19
CA ARG A 312 -0.64 -12.40 -8.76
C ARG A 312 -1.22 -11.66 -9.98
N CYS A 313 -1.39 -10.34 -9.90
CA CYS A 313 -1.79 -9.52 -11.04
C CYS A 313 -0.79 -9.61 -12.21
N LEU A 314 0.51 -9.53 -11.94
CA LEU A 314 1.56 -9.62 -12.96
C LEU A 314 1.56 -10.97 -13.67
N ILE A 315 1.42 -12.08 -12.91
CA ILE A 315 1.35 -13.43 -13.49
C ILE A 315 0.12 -13.56 -14.38
N TRP A 316 -1.04 -13.06 -13.95
CA TRP A 316 -2.26 -13.05 -14.76
C TRP A 316 -2.10 -12.22 -16.04
N MET A 317 -1.52 -11.02 -15.94
CA MET A 317 -1.28 -10.17 -17.11
C MET A 317 -0.35 -10.87 -18.12
N PHE A 318 0.73 -11.48 -17.63
CA PHE A 318 1.66 -12.23 -18.46
C PHE A 318 1.00 -13.45 -19.12
N SER A 319 0.27 -14.26 -18.36
CA SER A 319 -0.45 -15.44 -18.83
C SER A 319 -1.49 -15.10 -19.89
N LEU A 320 -2.30 -14.07 -19.65
CA LEU A 320 -3.31 -13.61 -20.63
C LEU A 320 -2.65 -13.04 -21.90
N SER A 321 -1.52 -12.33 -21.75
CA SER A 321 -0.76 -11.83 -22.89
C SER A 321 -0.22 -12.96 -23.76
N LEU A 322 0.31 -14.02 -23.15
CA LEU A 322 0.76 -15.23 -23.88
C LEU A 322 -0.39 -15.90 -24.62
N CYS A 323 -1.53 -16.12 -23.95
CA CYS A 323 -2.72 -16.71 -24.57
C CYS A 323 -3.21 -15.87 -25.76
N LYS A 324 -3.22 -14.54 -25.61
CA LYS A 324 -3.59 -13.60 -26.67
C LYS A 324 -2.63 -13.71 -27.87
N THR A 325 -1.32 -13.70 -27.65
CA THR A 325 -0.31 -13.81 -28.71
C THR A 325 -0.43 -15.12 -29.45
N ILE A 326 -0.64 -16.24 -28.73
CA ILE A 326 -0.88 -17.56 -29.36
C ILE A 326 -2.15 -17.53 -30.22
N GLY A 327 -3.25 -16.94 -29.70
CA GLY A 327 -4.48 -16.78 -30.44
C GLY A 327 -4.31 -15.95 -31.73
N GLU A 328 -3.55 -14.86 -31.66
CA GLU A 328 -3.22 -14.01 -32.83
C GLU A 328 -2.44 -14.76 -33.88
N ILE A 329 -1.45 -15.59 -33.51
CA ILE A 329 -0.68 -16.45 -34.42
C ILE A 329 -1.58 -17.47 -35.12
N ILE A 330 -2.53 -18.02 -34.40
CA ILE A 330 -3.46 -19.04 -34.90
C ILE A 330 -4.59 -18.41 -35.76
N GLY A 331 -4.85 -17.10 -35.62
CA GLY A 331 -5.83 -16.36 -36.44
C GLY A 331 -7.27 -16.40 -35.93
N VAL A 332 -7.51 -16.73 -34.64
CA VAL A 332 -8.83 -16.86 -34.05
C VAL A 332 -9.27 -15.49 -33.46
N SER A 333 -10.23 -14.80 -34.10
CA SER A 333 -10.56 -13.38 -33.76
C SER A 333 -11.44 -13.20 -32.52
N SER A 334 -12.52 -13.97 -32.37
CA SER A 334 -13.52 -13.78 -31.29
C SER A 334 -12.95 -14.08 -29.89
N PRO A 335 -12.29 -15.22 -29.63
CA PRO A 335 -11.64 -15.49 -28.35
C PRO A 335 -10.56 -14.48 -27.96
N ILE A 336 -9.84 -13.90 -28.93
CA ILE A 336 -8.83 -12.86 -28.68
C ILE A 336 -9.47 -11.59 -28.12
N SER A 337 -10.64 -11.20 -28.63
CA SER A 337 -11.40 -10.04 -28.10
C SER A 337 -11.72 -10.22 -26.63
N MET A 338 -12.14 -11.43 -26.24
CA MET A 338 -12.39 -11.80 -24.84
C MET A 338 -11.13 -11.70 -23.98
N LEU A 339 -10.03 -12.32 -24.40
CA LEU A 339 -8.75 -12.28 -23.69
C LEU A 339 -8.24 -10.85 -23.51
N SER A 340 -8.36 -10.01 -24.53
CA SER A 340 -7.99 -8.60 -24.48
C SER A 340 -8.82 -7.82 -23.47
N SER A 341 -10.12 -8.12 -23.39
CA SER A 341 -11.05 -7.49 -22.46
C SER A 341 -10.73 -7.86 -21.00
N VAL A 342 -10.54 -9.16 -20.73
CA VAL A 342 -10.15 -9.64 -19.39
C VAL A 342 -8.78 -9.11 -18.99
N SER A 343 -7.80 -9.09 -19.89
CA SER A 343 -6.48 -8.49 -19.63
C SER A 343 -6.58 -7.00 -19.25
N SER A 344 -7.50 -6.25 -19.85
CA SER A 344 -7.73 -4.84 -19.50
C SER A 344 -8.33 -4.69 -18.09
N VAL A 345 -9.20 -5.61 -17.65
CA VAL A 345 -9.72 -5.64 -16.28
C VAL A 345 -8.56 -5.88 -15.30
N VAL A 346 -7.76 -6.94 -15.51
CA VAL A 346 -6.62 -7.28 -14.64
C VAL A 346 -5.61 -6.14 -14.57
N SER A 347 -5.28 -5.51 -15.72
CA SER A 347 -4.41 -4.33 -15.75
C SER A 347 -4.99 -3.14 -14.96
N THR A 348 -6.31 -3.00 -14.93
CA THR A 348 -6.97 -1.95 -14.14
C THR A 348 -6.87 -2.27 -12.64
N VAL A 349 -7.10 -3.51 -12.24
CA VAL A 349 -6.93 -3.98 -10.85
C VAL A 349 -5.48 -3.75 -10.38
N PHE A 350 -4.50 -4.16 -11.19
CA PHE A 350 -3.08 -3.93 -10.92
C PHE A 350 -2.76 -2.43 -10.69
N ALA A 351 -3.22 -1.56 -11.60
CA ALA A 351 -3.01 -0.13 -11.48
C ALA A 351 -3.60 0.44 -10.17
N ILE A 352 -4.80 -0.01 -9.77
CA ILE A 352 -5.45 0.38 -8.52
C ILE A 352 -4.61 -0.02 -7.32
N THR A 353 -4.20 -1.27 -7.27
CA THR A 353 -3.41 -1.85 -6.15
C THR A 353 -2.09 -1.11 -5.98
N VAL A 354 -1.35 -0.89 -7.07
CA VAL A 354 -0.07 -0.14 -7.05
C VAL A 354 -0.28 1.32 -6.65
N CYS A 355 -1.34 1.96 -7.15
CA CYS A 355 -1.67 3.33 -6.76
C CYS A 355 -1.93 3.45 -5.27
N ILE A 356 -2.76 2.60 -4.68
CA ILE A 356 -3.08 2.64 -3.25
C ILE A 356 -1.84 2.34 -2.39
N MET A 357 -1.05 1.33 -2.76
CA MET A 357 0.23 1.05 -2.12
C MET A 357 1.12 2.30 -2.11
N SER A 358 1.24 2.99 -3.25
CA SER A 358 2.05 4.20 -3.38
C SER A 358 1.58 5.33 -2.45
N VAL A 359 0.26 5.49 -2.22
CA VAL A 359 -0.26 6.47 -1.25
C VAL A 359 0.25 6.17 0.14
N PHE A 360 0.13 4.94 0.60
CA PHE A 360 0.55 4.58 1.96
C PHE A 360 2.06 4.73 2.14
N VAL A 361 2.85 4.33 1.14
CA VAL A 361 4.31 4.50 1.16
C VAL A 361 4.70 5.99 1.19
N ILE A 362 4.15 6.81 0.30
CA ILE A 362 4.43 8.25 0.25
C ILE A 362 3.99 8.93 1.54
N SER A 363 2.81 8.62 2.06
CA SER A 363 2.31 9.13 3.32
C SER A 363 3.25 8.85 4.48
N THR A 364 3.74 7.61 4.60
CA THR A 364 4.67 7.20 5.66
C THR A 364 6.03 7.87 5.46
N ALA A 365 6.53 7.94 4.23
CA ALA A 365 7.79 8.61 3.91
C ALA A 365 7.76 10.12 4.25
N LEU A 366 6.67 10.80 3.91
CA LEU A 366 6.48 12.21 4.30
C LEU A 366 6.54 12.40 5.81
N LEU A 367 5.98 11.46 6.57
CA LEU A 367 5.94 11.52 8.03
C LEU A 367 7.34 11.36 8.65
N ILE A 368 8.16 10.51 8.08
CA ILE A 368 9.56 10.39 8.50
C ILE A 368 10.32 11.71 8.27
N THR A 369 10.01 12.43 7.19
CA THR A 369 10.70 13.66 6.81
C THR A 369 10.22 14.91 7.56
N LEU A 370 8.94 14.97 7.95
CA LEU A 370 8.31 16.14 8.59
C LEU A 370 8.99 16.60 9.91
N GLY A 371 9.70 15.74 10.59
CA GLY A 371 10.41 16.11 11.82
C GLY A 371 11.94 16.22 11.68
N GLY A 372 12.51 15.94 10.49
CA GLY A 372 13.96 15.96 10.24
C GLY A 372 14.52 17.31 9.79
N GLY A 373 13.70 18.30 9.53
CA GLY A 373 14.08 19.57 8.90
C GLY A 373 14.54 20.69 9.83
N ALA A 374 14.80 20.43 11.10
CA ALA A 374 15.26 21.45 12.06
C ALA A 374 16.64 21.07 12.64
N GLN A 375 17.65 20.96 11.80
CA GLN A 375 19.06 21.08 12.21
C GLN A 375 19.52 22.52 12.15
#